data_ecdb899d0905dd2428f07b65bfa8607f
#
_entry.id   ecdb899d0905dd2428f07b65bfa8607f
#
_cell.length_a   1.000
_cell.length_b   1.000
_cell.length_c   1.000
_cell.angle_alpha   90.00
_cell.angle_beta   90.00
_cell.angle_gamma   90.00
#
_symmetry.space_group_name_H-M   'P 1'
#
loop_
_entity.id
_entity.type
_entity.pdbx_description
1 polymer ?
#
loop_
_entity_poly.entity_id
_entity_poly.type
_entity_poly.pdbx_seq_one_letter_code
_entity_poly.pdbx_strand_id
1 'polypeptide(L)'
;MKKILFLLFITFVSISQVLAIEEVLLDTSATLENITKETANQEKTLREKLADIYYLEVEQTEKANFLMKDILTKKYSETSFMDSIQFWAAYDGHTNFNFDEGKSFGTNYIYDAINVGLDGKLKDNVADFRIMLNSSPLSEFNTAQTMFADVYVATNSIPNHRVMVGNTRPPVGMEGGYSPFLLPFAVRSQIARSFGTVRKLGARVSGDYSLVDYDLGAYSSDTYFRSFFPGSEFVGWVNLKPLGLTAGQYGNLKIGGGMQAGHRNDSYCVTGAYIGYEYKKWLINFERAMANGYNGASGHMVDKKAGGFYSTLAYKFTPKLQGLIRYDEFDPNREVAKNKKREYSLGLNYYLKGQGLKLILNYVFCQNDAVKDSHRVVLGTQILL
;
A
#
# COMPACT_ATOMS: atom_id res chain seq x y z
N MET A 1 -24.48 9.23 18.46
CA MET A 1 -23.71 10.46 18.63
C MET A 1 -22.95 10.53 19.96
N LYS A 2 -23.59 10.53 21.16
CA LYS A 2 -22.86 10.63 22.44
C LYS A 2 -21.76 9.58 22.67
N LYS A 3 -21.97 8.32 22.28
CA LYS A 3 -20.95 7.24 22.41
C LYS A 3 -19.76 7.40 21.46
N ILE A 4 -19.96 7.96 20.26
CA ILE A 4 -18.90 8.26 19.30
C ILE A 4 -18.04 9.42 19.80
N LEU A 5 -18.68 10.46 20.37
CA LEU A 5 -17.97 11.59 20.97
C LEU A 5 -17.12 11.15 22.17
N PHE A 6 -17.59 10.21 22.97
CA PHE A 6 -16.88 9.67 24.12
C PHE A 6 -15.67 8.84 23.69
N LEU A 7 -15.79 8.02 22.64
CA LEU A 7 -14.67 7.27 22.08
C LEU A 7 -13.59 8.20 21.47
N LEU A 8 -14.03 9.22 20.73
CA LEU A 8 -13.13 10.25 20.19
C LEU A 8 -12.43 11.02 21.32
N PHE A 9 -13.10 11.25 22.44
CA PHE A 9 -12.51 11.89 23.61
C PHE A 9 -11.45 11.00 24.29
N ILE A 10 -11.72 9.70 24.45
CA ILE A 10 -10.74 8.75 25.02
C ILE A 10 -9.50 8.64 24.11
N THR A 11 -9.68 8.59 22.79
CA THR A 11 -8.55 8.55 21.86
C THR A 11 -7.76 9.85 21.85
N PHE A 12 -8.42 10.99 22.00
CA PHE A 12 -7.75 12.29 22.12
C PHE A 12 -6.92 12.39 23.41
N VAL A 13 -7.43 11.88 24.52
CA VAL A 13 -6.71 11.80 25.81
C VAL A 13 -5.51 10.87 25.72
N SER A 14 -5.63 9.71 25.04
CA SER A 14 -4.51 8.78 24.83
C SER A 14 -3.41 9.40 23.95
N ILE A 15 -3.79 10.15 22.92
CA ILE A 15 -2.86 10.86 22.04
C ILE A 15 -2.16 11.99 22.81
N SER A 16 -2.87 12.72 23.67
CA SER A 16 -2.28 13.78 24.49
C SER A 16 -1.28 13.24 25.52
N GLN A 17 -1.51 12.05 26.08
CA GLN A 17 -0.55 11.39 26.97
C GLN A 17 0.71 10.93 26.23
N VAL A 18 0.57 10.43 25.00
CA VAL A 18 1.72 10.05 24.16
C VAL A 18 2.53 11.30 23.77
N LEU A 19 1.87 12.41 23.48
CA LEU A 19 2.55 13.67 23.17
C LEU A 19 3.30 14.26 24.40
N ALA A 20 2.76 14.12 25.59
CA ALA A 20 3.42 14.54 26.83
C ALA A 20 4.67 13.69 27.15
N ILE A 21 4.64 12.40 26.86
CA ILE A 21 5.81 11.50 27.01
C ILE A 21 6.89 11.86 25.96
N GLU A 22 6.48 12.23 24.74
CA GLU A 22 7.40 12.65 23.68
C GLU A 22 8.11 13.97 24.00
N GLU A 23 7.42 14.90 24.67
CA GLU A 23 8.02 16.18 25.07
C GLU A 23 9.14 15.99 26.13
N VAL A 24 8.97 15.05 27.05
CA VAL A 24 9.98 14.67 28.05
C VAL A 24 11.16 13.91 27.41
N LEU A 25 10.92 13.09 26.39
CA LEU A 25 11.97 12.39 25.63
C LEU A 25 12.74 13.32 24.70
N LEU A 26 12.10 14.35 24.15
CA LEU A 26 12.74 15.35 23.30
C LEU A 26 13.72 16.25 24.07
N ASP A 27 13.43 16.57 25.32
CA ASP A 27 14.29 17.41 26.16
C ASP A 27 15.60 16.69 26.57
N THR A 28 15.57 15.35 26.66
CA THR A 28 16.75 14.51 26.89
C THR A 28 17.56 14.24 25.62
N SER A 29 16.92 14.22 24.44
CA SER A 29 17.61 13.99 23.16
C SER A 29 18.22 15.26 22.57
N ALA A 30 17.66 16.44 22.87
CA ALA A 30 18.15 17.73 22.38
C ALA A 30 19.58 18.04 22.86
N THR A 31 19.98 17.51 24.02
CA THR A 31 21.33 17.69 24.57
C THR A 31 22.40 16.82 23.87
N LEU A 32 22.01 15.68 23.29
CA LEU A 32 22.90 14.80 22.52
C LEU A 32 22.95 15.15 21.03
N GLU A 33 21.90 15.76 20.47
CA GLU A 33 21.86 16.17 19.07
C GLU A 33 22.67 17.43 18.74
N ASN A 34 22.93 18.28 19.73
CA ASN A 34 23.74 19.51 19.50
C ASN A 34 25.23 19.24 19.28
N ILE A 35 25.73 18.08 19.64
CA ILE A 35 27.17 17.73 19.49
C ILE A 35 27.46 17.09 18.11
N THR A 36 26.47 16.56 17.43
CA THR A 36 26.65 15.88 16.12
C THR A 36 26.24 16.74 14.91
N LYS A 37 25.70 17.93 15.10
CA LYS A 37 25.17 18.78 14.02
C LYS A 37 26.19 19.65 13.29
N GLU A 38 27.43 19.75 13.77
CA GLU A 38 28.45 20.63 13.14
C GLU A 38 29.21 19.99 11.96
N THR A 39 29.12 18.69 11.72
CA THR A 39 29.94 18.02 10.70
C THR A 39 29.17 17.44 9.49
N ALA A 40 27.86 17.64 9.37
CA ALA A 40 27.06 17.10 8.28
C ALA A 40 26.32 18.16 7.46
N ASN A 41 26.94 19.31 7.22
CA ASN A 41 26.42 20.31 6.28
C ASN A 41 26.91 20.02 4.85
N GLN A 42 26.69 18.77 4.38
CA GLN A 42 26.68 18.56 2.94
C GLN A 42 25.34 19.06 2.41
N GLU A 43 25.38 19.96 1.43
CA GLU A 43 24.18 20.48 0.78
C GLU A 43 23.36 19.29 0.24
N LYS A 44 22.26 18.98 0.91
CA LYS A 44 21.25 18.10 0.33
C LYS A 44 20.88 18.64 -1.04
N THR A 45 20.94 17.80 -2.04
CA THR A 45 20.54 18.19 -3.39
C THR A 45 19.11 18.75 -3.37
N LEU A 46 18.74 19.58 -4.33
CA LEU A 46 17.38 20.11 -4.43
C LEU A 46 16.34 18.98 -4.38
N ARG A 47 16.68 17.83 -4.95
CA ARG A 47 15.85 16.60 -4.97
C ARG A 47 15.67 16.00 -3.56
N GLU A 48 16.69 16.01 -2.72
CA GLU A 48 16.61 15.53 -1.33
C GLU A 48 15.82 16.50 -0.45
N LYS A 49 16.05 17.81 -0.61
CA LYS A 49 15.25 18.85 0.07
C LYS A 49 13.76 18.78 -0.32
N LEU A 50 13.47 18.45 -1.57
CA LEU A 50 12.12 18.25 -2.05
C LEU A 50 11.53 16.91 -1.55
N ALA A 51 12.32 15.86 -1.44
CA ALA A 51 11.89 14.56 -0.91
C ALA A 51 11.42 14.63 0.56
N ASP A 52 12.04 15.48 1.37
CA ASP A 52 11.61 15.71 2.76
C ASP A 52 10.26 16.47 2.85
N ILE A 53 9.86 17.16 1.78
CA ILE A 53 8.64 18.00 1.74
C ILE A 53 7.50 17.32 0.99
N TYR A 54 7.81 16.42 0.05
CA TYR A 54 6.85 15.80 -0.85
C TYR A 54 6.65 14.31 -0.57
N TYR A 55 5.44 13.83 -0.86
CA TYR A 55 5.18 12.42 -1.09
C TYR A 55 5.80 12.05 -2.44
N LEU A 56 7.06 11.69 -2.48
CA LEU A 56 7.62 11.13 -3.70
C LEU A 56 7.28 9.64 -3.76
N GLU A 57 6.60 9.22 -4.82
CA GLU A 57 6.53 7.82 -5.20
C GLU A 57 7.92 7.38 -5.69
N VAL A 58 8.69 6.77 -4.82
CA VAL A 58 9.84 5.96 -5.20
C VAL A 58 9.42 4.51 -5.08
N GLU A 59 10.13 3.59 -5.67
CA GLU A 59 9.84 2.16 -5.56
C GLU A 59 9.42 1.78 -4.13
N GLN A 60 8.27 1.14 -4.03
CA GLN A 60 7.47 1.04 -2.81
C GLN A 60 8.23 0.43 -1.62
N THR A 61 9.26 -0.36 -1.91
CA THR A 61 10.06 -1.04 -0.89
C THR A 61 11.10 -0.12 -0.24
N GLU A 62 11.61 0.88 -0.96
CA GLU A 62 12.61 1.81 -0.43
C GLU A 62 12.00 2.91 0.45
N LYS A 63 10.71 3.21 0.25
CA LYS A 63 9.97 4.18 1.08
C LYS A 63 9.44 3.60 2.39
N ALA A 64 9.31 2.29 2.49
CA ALA A 64 9.03 1.65 3.75
C ALA A 64 10.26 1.81 4.65
N ASN A 65 10.28 2.85 5.45
CA ASN A 65 11.37 3.18 6.36
C ASN A 65 11.48 2.13 7.46
N PHE A 66 12.19 1.04 7.19
CA PHE A 66 12.43 -0.02 8.16
C PHE A 66 13.37 0.48 9.25
N LEU A 67 12.91 0.46 10.49
CA LEU A 67 13.59 1.05 11.65
C LEU A 67 14.92 0.36 11.98
N MET A 68 15.02 -0.94 11.70
CA MET A 68 16.18 -1.77 12.02
C MET A 68 16.99 -2.18 10.78
N LYS A 69 16.78 -1.53 9.64
CA LYS A 69 17.43 -1.88 8.37
C LYS A 69 18.95 -2.04 8.51
N ASP A 70 19.62 -1.08 9.15
CA ASP A 70 21.08 -1.08 9.27
C ASP A 70 21.58 -2.22 10.17
N ILE A 71 20.81 -2.59 11.19
CA ILE A 71 21.13 -3.66 12.14
C ILE A 71 20.86 -5.03 11.51
N LEU A 72 19.77 -5.16 10.75
CA LEU A 72 19.33 -6.42 10.16
C LEU A 72 19.89 -6.66 8.74
N THR A 73 20.75 -5.78 8.25
CA THR A 73 21.44 -5.95 6.96
C THR A 73 22.87 -6.42 7.17
N LYS A 74 23.18 -7.60 6.62
CA LYS A 74 24.54 -8.11 6.53
C LYS A 74 25.11 -7.80 5.16
N LYS A 75 26.20 -7.07 5.09
CA LYS A 75 27.02 -6.86 3.87
C LYS A 75 28.10 -7.92 3.78
N TYR A 76 28.44 -8.31 2.57
CA TYR A 76 29.44 -9.33 2.29
C TYR A 76 30.72 -8.70 1.68
N SER A 77 31.82 -9.44 1.76
CA SER A 77 33.12 -9.02 1.22
C SER A 77 33.07 -8.86 -0.32
N GLU A 78 34.02 -8.13 -0.88
CA GLU A 78 34.12 -7.92 -2.34
C GLU A 78 34.29 -9.22 -3.12
N THR A 79 34.87 -10.24 -2.53
CA THR A 79 35.04 -11.57 -3.15
C THR A 79 33.79 -12.45 -3.17
N SER A 80 32.74 -12.06 -2.45
CA SER A 80 31.47 -12.78 -2.43
C SER A 80 30.65 -12.49 -3.69
N PHE A 81 29.85 -13.43 -4.14
CA PHE A 81 28.84 -13.20 -5.18
C PHE A 81 27.61 -12.39 -4.64
N MET A 82 27.43 -12.38 -3.34
CA MET A 82 26.40 -11.59 -2.65
C MET A 82 26.94 -10.19 -2.28
N ASP A 83 26.14 -9.17 -2.48
CA ASP A 83 26.38 -7.83 -1.91
C ASP A 83 25.85 -7.74 -0.47
N SER A 84 24.58 -8.06 -0.30
CA SER A 84 23.92 -7.96 1.00
C SER A 84 22.73 -8.90 1.14
N ILE A 85 22.41 -9.20 2.40
CA ILE A 85 21.15 -9.83 2.82
C ILE A 85 20.55 -8.97 3.91
N GLN A 86 19.26 -8.66 3.79
CA GLN A 86 18.48 -7.93 4.78
C GLN A 86 17.35 -8.81 5.30
N PHE A 87 17.28 -9.00 6.60
CA PHE A 87 16.08 -9.47 7.29
C PHE A 87 15.20 -8.28 7.64
N TRP A 88 13.90 -8.47 7.61
CA TRP A 88 12.94 -7.47 8.05
C TRP A 88 11.65 -8.11 8.55
N ALA A 89 10.95 -7.41 9.41
CA ALA A 89 9.61 -7.78 9.86
C ALA A 89 8.70 -6.58 9.77
N ALA A 90 7.42 -6.81 9.53
CA ALA A 90 6.43 -5.76 9.44
C ALA A 90 5.13 -6.21 10.11
N TYR A 91 4.54 -5.30 10.85
CA TYR A 91 3.22 -5.44 11.45
C TYR A 91 2.34 -4.27 10.98
N ASP A 92 1.18 -4.60 10.44
CA ASP A 92 0.12 -3.66 10.11
C ASP A 92 -1.20 -4.25 10.63
N GLY A 93 -1.70 -3.69 11.70
CA GLY A 93 -2.90 -4.20 12.36
C GLY A 93 -3.82 -3.10 12.82
N HIS A 94 -5.11 -3.39 12.84
CA HIS A 94 -6.10 -2.43 13.27
C HIS A 94 -7.28 -3.06 14.02
N THR A 95 -7.90 -2.27 14.89
CA THR A 95 -9.13 -2.61 15.59
C THR A 95 -10.28 -1.83 14.99
N ASN A 96 -11.32 -2.53 14.59
CA ASN A 96 -12.57 -1.96 14.11
C ASN A 96 -13.59 -1.89 15.23
N PHE A 97 -14.22 -0.73 15.39
CA PHE A 97 -15.36 -0.49 16.25
C PHE A 97 -16.55 -0.20 15.34
N ASN A 98 -17.49 -1.15 15.27
CA ASN A 98 -18.63 -1.10 14.37
C ASN A 98 -19.88 -0.63 15.13
N PHE A 99 -20.61 0.29 14.53
CA PHE A 99 -21.84 0.86 15.07
C PHE A 99 -22.94 0.74 14.02
N ASP A 100 -23.57 -0.41 13.99
CA ASP A 100 -24.68 -0.67 13.07
C ASP A 100 -25.99 -0.19 13.68
N GLU A 101 -26.84 0.41 12.87
CA GLU A 101 -28.15 0.84 13.32
C GLU A 101 -29.02 -0.34 13.75
N GLY A 102 -29.45 -0.31 14.99
CA GLY A 102 -30.32 -1.37 15.57
C GLY A 102 -29.59 -2.64 16.01
N LYS A 103 -28.25 -2.65 15.99
CA LYS A 103 -27.41 -3.74 16.52
C LYS A 103 -26.61 -3.32 17.74
N SER A 104 -26.16 -4.29 18.52
CA SER A 104 -25.21 -4.06 19.58
C SER A 104 -23.87 -3.60 19.01
N PHE A 105 -23.14 -2.81 19.78
CA PHE A 105 -21.78 -2.41 19.48
C PHE A 105 -20.89 -3.64 19.26
N GLY A 106 -20.20 -3.67 18.10
CA GLY A 106 -19.28 -4.73 17.73
C GLY A 106 -17.84 -4.24 17.67
N THR A 107 -16.92 -5.08 18.10
CA THR A 107 -15.49 -4.86 17.94
C THR A 107 -14.84 -6.07 17.28
N ASN A 108 -13.91 -5.83 16.40
CA ASN A 108 -13.05 -6.88 15.88
C ASN A 108 -11.64 -6.34 15.63
N TYR A 109 -10.67 -7.19 15.90
CA TYR A 109 -9.27 -6.91 15.62
C TYR A 109 -8.87 -7.59 14.31
N ILE A 110 -8.20 -6.83 13.43
CA ILE A 110 -7.70 -7.31 12.15
C ILE A 110 -6.22 -6.94 12.06
N TYR A 111 -5.38 -7.90 11.73
CA TYR A 111 -4.03 -7.64 11.25
C TYR A 111 -4.01 -7.88 9.73
N ASP A 112 -3.82 -6.82 8.97
CA ASP A 112 -3.79 -6.92 7.51
C ASP A 112 -2.50 -7.55 7.02
N ALA A 113 -1.41 -7.30 7.74
CA ALA A 113 -0.11 -7.85 7.41
C ALA A 113 0.77 -8.05 8.66
N ILE A 114 1.09 -9.30 8.95
CA ILE A 114 2.29 -9.65 9.70
C ILE A 114 3.21 -10.32 8.69
N ASN A 115 4.28 -9.64 8.32
CA ASN A 115 5.22 -10.13 7.33
C ASN A 115 6.59 -10.31 7.95
N VAL A 116 7.28 -11.36 7.52
CA VAL A 116 8.70 -11.55 7.76
C VAL A 116 9.36 -11.79 6.41
N GLY A 117 10.43 -11.09 6.12
CA GLY A 117 11.07 -11.15 4.82
C GLY A 117 12.59 -11.24 4.88
N LEU A 118 13.11 -11.83 3.82
CA LEU A 118 14.52 -11.90 3.49
C LEU A 118 14.70 -11.31 2.09
N ASP A 119 15.44 -10.21 2.00
CA ASP A 119 15.82 -9.59 0.74
C ASP A 119 17.33 -9.82 0.52
N GLY A 120 17.71 -10.28 -0.66
CA GLY A 120 19.11 -10.45 -1.03
C GLY A 120 19.45 -9.66 -2.29
N LYS A 121 20.67 -9.08 -2.31
CA LYS A 121 21.22 -8.41 -3.48
C LYS A 121 22.50 -9.12 -3.91
N LEU A 122 22.62 -9.37 -5.21
CA LEU A 122 23.86 -9.87 -5.82
C LEU A 122 24.78 -8.70 -6.16
N LYS A 123 26.08 -8.99 -6.27
CA LYS A 123 27.10 -8.02 -6.69
C LYS A 123 26.75 -7.38 -8.03
N ASP A 124 27.28 -6.19 -8.25
CA ASP A 124 27.11 -5.41 -9.47
C ASP A 124 25.65 -5.17 -9.88
N ASN A 125 24.75 -5.30 -8.90
CA ASN A 125 23.31 -5.14 -9.08
C ASN A 125 22.72 -6.05 -10.19
N VAL A 126 23.36 -7.19 -10.43
CA VAL A 126 22.96 -8.15 -11.49
C VAL A 126 21.56 -8.69 -11.22
N ALA A 127 21.28 -9.05 -9.97
CA ALA A 127 19.96 -9.51 -9.55
C ALA A 127 19.72 -9.26 -8.06
N ASP A 128 18.46 -9.27 -7.70
CA ASP A 128 17.99 -9.34 -6.33
C ASP A 128 16.90 -10.38 -6.18
N PHE A 129 16.64 -10.80 -4.95
CA PHE A 129 15.56 -11.73 -4.66
C PHE A 129 14.86 -11.34 -3.36
N ARG A 130 13.61 -11.77 -3.24
CA ARG A 130 12.83 -11.67 -2.01
C ARG A 130 12.19 -13.00 -1.68
N ILE A 131 12.18 -13.34 -0.40
CA ILE A 131 11.35 -14.39 0.19
C ILE A 131 10.59 -13.73 1.33
N MET A 132 9.26 -13.67 1.21
CA MET A 132 8.40 -13.05 2.21
C MET A 132 7.31 -14.03 2.65
N LEU A 133 7.20 -14.21 3.96
CA LEU A 133 6.10 -14.90 4.60
C LEU A 133 5.06 -13.87 5.06
N ASN A 134 3.80 -14.18 4.86
CA ASN A 134 2.68 -13.36 5.27
C ASN A 134 1.75 -14.18 6.18
N SER A 135 1.49 -13.64 7.35
CA SER A 135 0.43 -14.09 8.24
C SER A 135 -0.71 -13.06 8.20
N SER A 136 -1.71 -13.31 7.38
CA SER A 136 -2.93 -12.49 7.32
C SER A 136 -4.13 -13.35 7.72
N PRO A 137 -5.09 -12.83 8.51
CA PRO A 137 -6.31 -13.58 8.85
C PRO A 137 -7.19 -13.85 7.62
N LEU A 138 -6.99 -13.12 6.54
CA LEU A 138 -7.65 -13.36 5.24
C LEU A 138 -6.99 -14.49 4.44
N SER A 139 -5.76 -14.88 4.78
CA SER A 139 -5.15 -16.08 4.24
C SER A 139 -5.59 -17.24 5.13
N GLU A 140 -6.38 -18.15 4.58
CA GLU A 140 -6.65 -19.41 5.24
C GLU A 140 -5.32 -20.11 5.52
N PHE A 141 -4.90 -20.12 6.78
CA PHE A 141 -3.60 -20.61 7.26
C PHE A 141 -3.41 -22.13 7.10
N ASN A 142 -4.17 -22.77 6.26
CA ASN A 142 -4.21 -24.22 6.19
C ASN A 142 -3.09 -24.85 5.38
N THR A 143 -2.22 -24.07 4.70
CA THR A 143 -1.13 -24.67 3.92
C THR A 143 0.08 -23.74 3.82
N ALA A 144 1.27 -24.32 3.74
CA ALA A 144 2.50 -23.61 3.36
C ALA A 144 2.36 -22.79 2.07
N GLN A 145 1.43 -23.17 1.20
CA GLN A 145 1.14 -22.51 -0.07
C GLN A 145 0.62 -21.07 0.07
N THR A 146 -0.09 -20.75 1.15
CA THR A 146 -0.63 -19.40 1.39
C THR A 146 0.29 -18.53 2.26
N MET A 147 1.26 -19.12 2.96
CA MET A 147 2.23 -18.38 3.76
C MET A 147 3.24 -17.63 2.90
N PHE A 148 3.67 -18.22 1.78
CA PHE A 148 4.60 -17.56 0.87
C PHE A 148 3.87 -16.47 0.08
N ALA A 149 4.20 -15.23 0.39
CA ALA A 149 3.63 -14.07 -0.29
C ALA A 149 4.48 -13.67 -1.49
N ASP A 150 5.51 -12.85 -1.29
CA ASP A 150 6.41 -12.49 -2.38
C ASP A 150 7.61 -13.46 -2.37
N VAL A 151 7.77 -14.23 -3.43
CA VAL A 151 8.93 -15.11 -3.66
C VAL A 151 9.36 -14.93 -5.11
N TYR A 152 10.39 -14.14 -5.33
CA TYR A 152 10.83 -13.80 -6.66
C TYR A 152 12.34 -13.60 -6.76
N VAL A 153 12.83 -13.69 -7.99
CA VAL A 153 14.13 -13.19 -8.41
C VAL A 153 13.89 -12.10 -9.45
N ALA A 154 14.65 -11.02 -9.38
CA ALA A 154 14.56 -9.93 -10.32
C ALA A 154 15.95 -9.46 -10.75
N THR A 155 16.05 -8.90 -11.96
CA THR A 155 17.27 -8.28 -12.47
C THR A 155 17.00 -6.86 -12.94
N ASN A 156 17.96 -5.96 -12.68
CA ASN A 156 18.01 -4.59 -13.15
C ASN A 156 19.16 -4.37 -14.15
N SER A 157 19.68 -5.46 -14.76
CA SER A 157 20.80 -5.39 -15.70
C SER A 157 20.48 -4.65 -17.00
N ILE A 158 19.21 -4.49 -17.32
CA ILE A 158 18.75 -3.70 -18.46
C ILE A 158 18.47 -2.27 -17.99
N PRO A 159 19.12 -1.24 -18.53
CA PRO A 159 18.90 0.15 -18.12
C PRO A 159 17.42 0.53 -18.15
N ASN A 160 16.95 1.19 -17.08
CA ASN A 160 15.57 1.62 -16.86
C ASN A 160 14.52 0.49 -16.79
N HIS A 161 14.94 -0.78 -16.77
CA HIS A 161 14.03 -1.91 -16.69
C HIS A 161 14.34 -2.81 -15.50
N ARG A 162 13.26 -3.40 -14.98
CA ARG A 162 13.32 -4.48 -14.00
C ARG A 162 12.55 -5.68 -14.55
N VAL A 163 13.21 -6.80 -14.66
CA VAL A 163 12.60 -8.08 -15.04
C VAL A 163 12.52 -8.96 -13.81
N MET A 164 11.34 -9.48 -13.51
CA MET A 164 11.07 -10.26 -12.31
C MET A 164 10.35 -11.56 -12.67
N VAL A 165 10.72 -12.64 -12.01
CA VAL A 165 10.07 -13.95 -12.14
C VAL A 165 9.79 -14.51 -10.74
N GLY A 166 8.59 -15.00 -10.52
CA GLY A 166 8.20 -15.60 -9.25
C GLY A 166 6.76 -15.26 -8.85
N ASN A 167 6.47 -15.43 -7.57
CA ASN A 167 5.18 -15.08 -6.99
C ASN A 167 5.22 -13.65 -6.45
N THR A 168 4.39 -12.80 -7.00
CA THR A 168 4.34 -11.37 -6.63
C THR A 168 2.95 -10.80 -6.86
N ARG A 169 2.71 -9.59 -6.37
CA ARG A 169 1.46 -8.89 -6.64
C ARG A 169 1.48 -8.29 -8.03
N PRO A 170 0.54 -8.67 -8.92
CA PRO A 170 0.38 -7.98 -10.20
C PRO A 170 0.07 -6.50 -10.00
N PRO A 171 0.54 -5.61 -10.88
CA PRO A 171 0.28 -4.18 -10.80
C PRO A 171 -1.14 -3.86 -11.31
N VAL A 172 -2.16 -4.04 -10.49
CA VAL A 172 -3.56 -3.76 -10.85
C VAL A 172 -4.02 -2.49 -10.16
N GLY A 173 -4.18 -1.42 -10.95
CA GLY A 173 -4.58 -0.12 -10.43
C GLY A 173 -3.51 0.58 -9.59
N MET A 174 -3.87 1.74 -9.04
CA MET A 174 -2.99 2.51 -8.17
C MET A 174 -2.88 1.84 -6.79
N GLU A 175 -3.98 1.78 -6.07
CA GLU A 175 -3.97 1.28 -4.67
C GLU A 175 -3.84 -0.23 -4.58
N GLY A 176 -4.35 -0.97 -5.57
CA GLY A 176 -4.24 -2.41 -5.65
C GLY A 176 -2.79 -2.90 -5.79
N GLY A 177 -2.00 -2.20 -6.58
CA GLY A 177 -0.56 -2.46 -6.77
C GLY A 177 0.31 -2.05 -5.59
N TYR A 178 -0.13 -1.14 -4.72
CA TYR A 178 0.68 -0.61 -3.63
C TYR A 178 0.95 -1.61 -2.51
N SER A 179 2.10 -1.44 -1.86
CA SER A 179 2.39 -2.09 -0.59
C SER A 179 1.37 -1.65 0.49
N PRO A 180 0.90 -2.54 1.36
CA PRO A 180 0.03 -2.15 2.47
C PRO A 180 0.66 -1.08 3.36
N PHE A 181 1.99 -1.09 3.51
CA PHE A 181 2.73 -0.17 4.36
C PHE A 181 2.75 1.28 3.87
N LEU A 182 2.38 1.53 2.62
CA LEU A 182 2.36 2.86 2.01
C LEU A 182 0.94 3.43 1.86
N LEU A 183 -0.07 2.68 2.25
CA LEU A 183 -1.45 3.12 2.15
C LEU A 183 -1.72 4.32 3.06
N PRO A 184 -2.47 5.31 2.57
CA PRO A 184 -2.88 6.46 3.37
C PRO A 184 -3.93 6.09 4.42
N PHE A 185 -4.83 5.17 4.12
CA PHE A 185 -5.85 4.64 5.03
C PHE A 185 -5.48 3.24 5.52
N ALA A 186 -6.00 2.83 6.68
CA ALA A 186 -5.83 1.48 7.20
C ALA A 186 -6.38 0.41 6.24
N VAL A 187 -7.41 0.76 5.47
CA VAL A 187 -8.06 -0.15 4.54
C VAL A 187 -8.02 0.42 3.13
N ARG A 188 -7.71 -0.42 2.15
CA ARG A 188 -7.74 -0.08 0.72
C ARG A 188 -9.15 0.32 0.27
N SER A 189 -9.23 1.03 -0.85
CA SER A 189 -10.47 1.29 -1.56
C SER A 189 -11.20 0.00 -1.93
N GLN A 190 -12.51 0.08 -2.14
CA GLN A 190 -13.34 -1.08 -2.48
C GLN A 190 -12.91 -1.71 -3.81
N ILE A 191 -12.59 -0.90 -4.83
CA ILE A 191 -12.08 -1.42 -6.13
C ILE A 191 -10.74 -2.14 -5.95
N ALA A 192 -9.81 -1.60 -5.15
CA ALA A 192 -8.53 -2.24 -4.89
C ALA A 192 -8.69 -3.56 -4.13
N ARG A 193 -9.58 -3.62 -3.12
CA ARG A 193 -9.92 -4.84 -2.39
C ARG A 193 -10.56 -5.90 -3.29
N SER A 194 -11.34 -5.48 -4.28
CA SER A 194 -12.07 -6.38 -5.16
C SER A 194 -11.24 -6.88 -6.34
N PHE A 195 -10.30 -6.10 -6.85
CA PHE A 195 -9.62 -6.41 -8.10
C PHE A 195 -8.10 -6.59 -7.99
N GLY A 196 -7.44 -6.02 -7.01
CA GLY A 196 -6.00 -5.77 -7.10
C GLY A 196 -5.09 -6.27 -5.98
N THR A 197 -5.54 -7.10 -5.03
CA THR A 197 -4.69 -7.40 -3.86
C THR A 197 -4.02 -8.77 -3.87
N VAL A 198 -4.28 -9.57 -4.85
CA VAL A 198 -3.88 -10.99 -4.90
C VAL A 198 -2.46 -11.14 -5.45
N ARG A 199 -1.71 -12.09 -4.92
CA ARG A 199 -0.41 -12.49 -5.45
C ARG A 199 -0.55 -13.65 -6.42
N LYS A 200 0.30 -13.68 -7.45
CA LYS A 200 0.27 -14.68 -8.53
C LYS A 200 1.67 -15.04 -8.98
N LEU A 201 1.84 -16.29 -9.37
CA LEU A 201 3.07 -16.78 -9.98
C LEU A 201 3.15 -16.31 -11.44
N GLY A 202 4.25 -15.72 -11.85
CA GLY A 202 4.41 -15.22 -13.21
C GLY A 202 5.75 -14.56 -13.49
N ALA A 203 5.81 -13.89 -14.63
CA ALA A 203 6.91 -13.04 -15.05
C ALA A 203 6.41 -11.62 -15.31
N ARG A 204 7.23 -10.65 -14.98
CA ARG A 204 6.92 -9.23 -15.04
C ARG A 204 8.10 -8.44 -15.57
N VAL A 205 7.85 -7.44 -16.38
CA VAL A 205 8.80 -6.42 -16.79
C VAL A 205 8.22 -5.04 -16.48
N SER A 206 8.98 -4.23 -15.78
CA SER A 206 8.65 -2.82 -15.57
C SER A 206 9.74 -1.94 -16.16
N GLY A 207 9.34 -0.80 -16.70
CA GLY A 207 10.24 0.23 -17.22
C GLY A 207 9.91 1.57 -16.59
N ASP A 208 10.94 2.34 -16.20
CA ASP A 208 10.79 3.66 -15.59
C ASP A 208 11.63 4.71 -16.32
N TYR A 209 10.94 5.67 -16.91
CA TYR A 209 11.50 6.79 -17.63
C TYR A 209 10.95 8.11 -17.09
N SER A 210 11.59 9.22 -17.40
CA SER A 210 11.19 10.53 -16.87
C SER A 210 9.73 10.90 -17.13
N LEU A 211 9.21 10.59 -18.33
CA LEU A 211 7.85 10.98 -18.75
C LEU A 211 6.85 9.83 -18.74
N VAL A 212 7.32 8.60 -18.67
CA VAL A 212 6.46 7.41 -18.74
C VAL A 212 7.06 6.30 -17.89
N ASP A 213 6.22 5.57 -17.18
CA ASP A 213 6.55 4.25 -16.66
C ASP A 213 5.50 3.23 -17.11
N TYR A 214 5.89 1.97 -17.13
CA TYR A 214 5.00 0.88 -17.46
C TYR A 214 5.33 -0.37 -16.66
N ASP A 215 4.33 -1.24 -16.58
CA ASP A 215 4.43 -2.49 -15.87
C ASP A 215 3.59 -3.54 -16.61
N LEU A 216 4.25 -4.58 -17.12
CA LEU A 216 3.64 -5.62 -17.94
C LEU A 216 3.98 -6.97 -17.35
N GLY A 217 3.01 -7.88 -17.28
CA GLY A 217 3.27 -9.22 -16.76
C GLY A 217 2.34 -10.27 -17.31
N ALA A 218 2.84 -11.50 -17.31
CA ALA A 218 2.11 -12.72 -17.60
C ALA A 218 2.13 -13.61 -16.36
N TYR A 219 0.96 -14.00 -15.90
CA TYR A 219 0.76 -14.68 -14.63
C TYR A 219 -0.11 -15.92 -14.79
N SER A 220 -0.01 -16.81 -13.81
CA SER A 220 -1.03 -17.82 -13.58
C SER A 220 -2.35 -17.16 -13.24
N SER A 221 -3.45 -17.66 -13.74
CA SER A 221 -4.79 -17.18 -13.38
C SER A 221 -5.22 -17.62 -11.96
N ASP A 222 -4.46 -18.46 -11.29
CA ASP A 222 -4.68 -18.82 -9.88
C ASP A 222 -3.92 -17.88 -8.93
N THR A 223 -4.21 -17.99 -7.65
CA THR A 223 -3.64 -17.17 -6.59
C THR A 223 -2.58 -17.94 -5.84
N TYR A 224 -1.49 -17.27 -5.47
CA TYR A 224 -0.37 -17.85 -4.75
C TYR A 224 0.17 -19.11 -5.45
N PHE A 225 0.48 -20.17 -4.71
CA PHE A 225 0.99 -21.45 -5.18
C PHE A 225 -0.07 -22.56 -5.15
N ARG A 226 -1.37 -22.22 -5.23
CA ARG A 226 -2.44 -23.21 -5.10
C ARG A 226 -2.46 -24.21 -6.26
N SER A 227 -2.34 -23.70 -7.47
CA SER A 227 -2.29 -24.53 -8.69
C SER A 227 -1.24 -23.96 -9.64
N PHE A 228 -0.53 -24.85 -10.32
CA PHE A 228 0.45 -24.43 -11.30
C PHE A 228 -0.24 -24.19 -12.66
N PHE A 229 -0.40 -22.92 -13.03
CA PHE A 229 -0.94 -22.47 -14.30
C PHE A 229 -2.25 -23.18 -14.76
N PRO A 230 -3.33 -23.12 -13.98
CA PRO A 230 -4.64 -23.65 -14.42
C PRO A 230 -5.26 -22.83 -15.55
N GLY A 231 -4.71 -21.68 -15.84
CA GLY A 231 -4.99 -20.73 -16.90
C GLY A 231 -3.97 -19.62 -16.88
N SER A 232 -4.04 -18.69 -17.80
CA SER A 232 -3.12 -17.56 -17.94
C SER A 232 -3.83 -16.22 -17.77
N GLU A 233 -3.06 -15.24 -17.31
CA GLU A 233 -3.50 -13.86 -17.11
C GLU A 233 -2.41 -12.91 -17.59
N PHE A 234 -2.80 -11.85 -18.28
CA PHE A 234 -1.94 -10.74 -18.65
C PHE A 234 -2.37 -9.48 -17.90
N VAL A 235 -1.38 -8.75 -17.37
CA VAL A 235 -1.58 -7.48 -16.70
C VAL A 235 -0.68 -6.46 -17.37
N GLY A 236 -1.23 -5.30 -17.70
CA GLY A 236 -0.47 -4.21 -18.30
C GLY A 236 -0.98 -2.85 -17.83
N TRP A 237 -0.07 -2.04 -17.29
CA TRP A 237 -0.34 -0.67 -16.86
C TRP A 237 0.72 0.26 -17.42
N VAL A 238 0.27 1.42 -17.89
CA VAL A 238 1.12 2.49 -18.39
C VAL A 238 0.77 3.77 -17.67
N ASN A 239 1.78 4.52 -17.25
CA ASN A 239 1.64 5.77 -16.53
C ASN A 239 2.39 6.88 -17.27
N LEU A 240 1.70 7.95 -17.58
CA LEU A 240 2.27 9.20 -18.01
C LEU A 240 2.66 10.04 -16.80
N LYS A 241 3.83 10.64 -16.84
CA LYS A 241 4.38 11.55 -15.83
C LYS A 241 4.64 12.93 -16.44
N PRO A 242 3.60 13.75 -16.71
CA PRO A 242 3.75 15.00 -17.46
C PRO A 242 4.73 16.00 -16.84
N LEU A 243 4.91 15.92 -15.52
CA LEU A 243 5.83 16.77 -14.76
C LEU A 243 7.19 16.07 -14.48
N GLY A 244 7.47 14.92 -15.07
CA GLY A 244 8.65 14.10 -14.76
C GLY A 244 10.00 14.76 -15.08
N LEU A 245 10.03 15.74 -15.99
CA LEU A 245 11.24 16.51 -16.31
C LEU A 245 11.45 17.75 -15.41
N THR A 246 10.50 18.07 -14.53
CA THR A 246 10.55 19.29 -13.71
C THR A 246 11.30 19.13 -12.38
N ALA A 247 11.94 17.95 -12.16
CA ALA A 247 12.61 17.60 -10.91
C ALA A 247 11.76 17.87 -9.65
N GLY A 248 10.44 17.72 -9.77
CA GLY A 248 9.50 17.92 -8.64
C GLY A 248 9.12 19.38 -8.36
N GLN A 249 9.60 20.35 -9.14
CA GLN A 249 9.31 21.77 -8.92
C GLN A 249 7.80 22.06 -8.87
N TYR A 250 7.02 21.37 -9.72
CA TYR A 250 5.55 21.50 -9.81
C TYR A 250 4.83 20.28 -9.22
N GLY A 251 5.52 19.47 -8.43
CA GLY A 251 4.99 18.24 -7.88
C GLY A 251 5.13 17.04 -8.81
N ASN A 252 4.42 15.98 -8.47
CA ASN A 252 4.43 14.71 -9.19
C ASN A 252 3.01 14.40 -9.67
N LEU A 253 2.77 14.55 -10.98
CA LEU A 253 1.51 14.19 -11.62
C LEU A 253 1.69 12.87 -12.35
N LYS A 254 0.84 11.89 -12.02
CA LYS A 254 0.78 10.59 -12.68
C LYS A 254 -0.62 10.35 -13.23
N ILE A 255 -0.72 10.02 -14.50
CA ILE A 255 -1.96 9.64 -15.18
C ILE A 255 -1.76 8.22 -15.70
N GLY A 256 -2.44 7.27 -15.11
CA GLY A 256 -2.25 5.86 -15.41
C GLY A 256 -3.51 5.17 -15.91
N GLY A 257 -3.30 4.10 -16.65
CA GLY A 257 -4.37 3.22 -17.10
C GLY A 257 -3.84 1.88 -17.57
N GLY A 258 -4.72 0.90 -17.54
CA GLY A 258 -4.35 -0.44 -17.95
C GLY A 258 -5.45 -1.46 -17.79
N MET A 259 -5.04 -2.70 -17.91
CA MET A 259 -5.95 -3.83 -17.87
C MET A 259 -5.29 -5.08 -17.26
N GLN A 260 -6.12 -5.92 -16.70
CA GLN A 260 -5.85 -7.30 -16.35
C GLN A 260 -6.84 -8.18 -17.10
N ALA A 261 -6.37 -9.10 -17.90
CA ALA A 261 -7.21 -10.01 -18.66
C ALA A 261 -6.71 -11.44 -18.55
N GLY A 262 -7.58 -12.38 -18.27
CA GLY A 262 -7.20 -13.76 -18.07
C GLY A 262 -8.31 -14.74 -18.43
N HIS A 263 -7.93 -16.01 -18.36
CA HIS A 263 -8.82 -17.12 -18.57
C HIS A 263 -8.54 -18.23 -17.56
N ARG A 264 -9.59 -18.69 -16.89
CA ARG A 264 -9.61 -19.89 -16.06
C ARG A 264 -11.04 -20.41 -16.02
N ASN A 265 -11.35 -21.45 -16.77
CA ASN A 265 -12.68 -21.91 -17.13
C ASN A 265 -13.43 -20.87 -17.99
N ASP A 266 -13.55 -19.63 -17.50
CA ASP A 266 -14.15 -18.49 -18.21
C ASP A 266 -13.15 -17.35 -18.38
N SER A 267 -13.40 -16.50 -19.36
CA SER A 267 -12.60 -15.29 -19.60
C SER A 267 -13.05 -14.16 -18.69
N TYR A 268 -12.09 -13.40 -18.19
CA TYR A 268 -12.36 -12.24 -17.35
C TYR A 268 -11.46 -11.05 -17.74
N CYS A 269 -11.92 -9.85 -17.45
CA CYS A 269 -11.17 -8.63 -17.70
C CYS A 269 -11.46 -7.59 -16.63
N VAL A 270 -10.40 -6.93 -16.13
CA VAL A 270 -10.47 -5.72 -15.32
C VAL A 270 -9.79 -4.61 -16.08
N THR A 271 -10.44 -3.46 -16.22
CA THR A 271 -9.88 -2.25 -16.80
C THR A 271 -9.94 -1.11 -15.80
N GLY A 272 -8.96 -0.23 -15.82
CA GLY A 272 -8.94 0.90 -14.92
C GLY A 272 -8.10 2.05 -15.44
N ALA A 273 -8.36 3.22 -14.84
CA ALA A 273 -7.58 4.42 -15.05
C ALA A 273 -7.54 5.23 -13.76
N TYR A 274 -6.47 5.97 -13.58
CA TYR A 274 -6.30 6.82 -12.42
C TYR A 274 -5.52 8.10 -12.73
N ILE A 275 -5.64 9.03 -11.81
CA ILE A 275 -4.82 10.24 -11.75
C ILE A 275 -4.37 10.42 -10.31
N GLY A 276 -3.08 10.62 -10.11
CA GLY A 276 -2.47 10.92 -8.83
C GLY A 276 -1.65 12.20 -8.94
N TYR A 277 -1.80 13.08 -7.97
CA TYR A 277 -1.02 14.31 -7.90
C TYR A 277 -0.51 14.55 -6.49
N GLU A 278 0.79 14.74 -6.38
CA GLU A 278 1.48 15.06 -5.14
C GLU A 278 2.23 16.38 -5.29
N TYR A 279 1.90 17.32 -4.42
CA TYR A 279 2.57 18.61 -4.41
C TYR A 279 2.69 19.19 -3.00
N LYS A 280 3.92 19.41 -2.55
CA LYS A 280 4.23 19.91 -1.20
C LYS A 280 3.56 19.04 -0.12
N LYS A 281 2.51 19.53 0.49
CA LYS A 281 1.77 18.88 1.58
C LYS A 281 0.51 18.14 1.11
N TRP A 282 0.17 18.24 -0.17
CA TRP A 282 -1.06 17.73 -0.76
C TRP A 282 -0.84 16.40 -1.48
N LEU A 283 -1.77 15.49 -1.31
CA LEU A 283 -1.93 14.27 -2.09
C LEU A 283 -3.38 14.23 -2.60
N ILE A 284 -3.55 14.05 -3.89
CA ILE A 284 -4.85 13.91 -4.54
C ILE A 284 -4.80 12.66 -5.41
N ASN A 285 -5.68 11.70 -5.17
CA ASN A 285 -5.80 10.50 -5.97
C ASN A 285 -7.24 10.30 -6.41
N PHE A 286 -7.42 9.92 -7.65
CA PHE A 286 -8.67 9.42 -8.20
C PHE A 286 -8.39 8.16 -9.01
N GLU A 287 -9.17 7.12 -8.77
CA GLU A 287 -9.08 5.87 -9.53
C GLU A 287 -10.46 5.33 -9.82
N ARG A 288 -10.66 4.83 -11.04
CA ARG A 288 -11.86 4.11 -11.48
C ARG A 288 -11.45 2.78 -12.08
N ALA A 289 -12.17 1.72 -11.72
CA ALA A 289 -11.99 0.40 -12.29
C ALA A 289 -13.32 -0.27 -12.59
N MET A 290 -13.31 -1.11 -13.61
CA MET A 290 -14.45 -1.93 -14.03
C MET A 290 -13.97 -3.35 -14.31
N ALA A 291 -14.77 -4.33 -13.96
CA ALA A 291 -14.49 -5.73 -14.16
C ALA A 291 -15.64 -6.46 -14.81
N ASN A 292 -15.33 -7.44 -15.62
CA ASN A 292 -16.23 -8.43 -16.16
C ASN A 292 -15.65 -9.81 -15.85
N GLY A 293 -16.44 -10.67 -15.21
CA GLY A 293 -16.01 -12.01 -14.82
C GLY A 293 -15.04 -12.06 -13.62
N TYR A 294 -14.80 -10.93 -12.94
CA TYR A 294 -13.85 -10.86 -11.82
C TYR A 294 -14.36 -9.92 -10.73
N ASN A 295 -14.66 -10.47 -9.57
CA ASN A 295 -15.09 -9.68 -8.42
C ASN A 295 -14.81 -10.44 -7.12
N GLY A 296 -13.70 -10.17 -6.47
CA GLY A 296 -13.37 -10.76 -5.18
C GLY A 296 -11.91 -10.59 -4.78
N ALA A 297 -11.69 -10.21 -3.52
CA ALA A 297 -10.38 -9.94 -2.94
C ALA A 297 -9.40 -11.13 -3.00
N SER A 298 -9.90 -12.33 -3.14
CA SER A 298 -9.12 -13.58 -3.25
C SER A 298 -8.93 -14.07 -4.68
N GLY A 299 -9.20 -13.22 -5.68
CA GLY A 299 -9.06 -13.60 -7.08
C GLY A 299 -10.15 -14.56 -7.58
N HIS A 300 -11.32 -14.53 -6.94
CA HIS A 300 -12.45 -15.31 -7.40
C HIS A 300 -13.03 -14.76 -8.70
N MET A 301 -13.18 -15.64 -9.68
CA MET A 301 -13.96 -15.35 -10.87
C MET A 301 -15.44 -15.48 -10.54
N VAL A 302 -16.19 -14.48 -10.96
CA VAL A 302 -17.64 -14.42 -10.77
C VAL A 302 -18.21 -13.93 -12.09
N ASP A 303 -19.24 -14.61 -12.61
CA ASP A 303 -19.95 -14.15 -13.79
C ASP A 303 -20.81 -12.93 -13.44
N LYS A 304 -20.13 -11.78 -13.30
CA LYS A 304 -20.72 -10.49 -12.94
C LYS A 304 -19.90 -9.34 -13.50
N LYS A 305 -20.59 -8.24 -13.80
CA LYS A 305 -19.97 -6.97 -14.12
C LYS A 305 -19.94 -6.09 -12.88
N ALA A 306 -18.76 -5.85 -12.36
CA ALA A 306 -18.55 -4.99 -11.19
C ALA A 306 -17.81 -3.69 -11.59
N GLY A 307 -17.82 -2.71 -10.72
CA GLY A 307 -17.03 -1.50 -10.95
C GLY A 307 -17.22 -0.45 -9.87
N GLY A 308 -16.35 0.52 -9.85
CA GLY A 308 -16.40 1.60 -8.87
C GLY A 308 -15.31 2.61 -9.09
N PHE A 309 -15.23 3.55 -8.17
CA PHE A 309 -14.18 4.55 -8.15
C PHE A 309 -13.97 5.06 -6.74
N TYR A 310 -12.81 5.66 -6.48
CA TYR A 310 -12.58 6.44 -5.27
C TYR A 310 -11.87 7.75 -5.60
N SER A 311 -12.02 8.71 -4.69
CA SER A 311 -11.24 9.94 -4.67
C SER A 311 -10.71 10.15 -3.26
N THR A 312 -9.41 10.40 -3.15
CA THR A 312 -8.70 10.67 -1.88
C THR A 312 -8.04 12.03 -1.96
N LEU A 313 -8.22 12.80 -0.89
CA LEU A 313 -7.48 14.02 -0.64
C LEU A 313 -6.78 13.90 0.71
N ALA A 314 -5.49 14.19 0.74
CA ALA A 314 -4.72 14.23 1.97
C ALA A 314 -3.90 15.51 2.09
N TYR A 315 -3.70 15.96 3.33
CA TYR A 315 -2.89 17.13 3.64
C TYR A 315 -2.03 16.90 4.87
N LYS A 316 -0.73 17.17 4.76
CA LYS A 316 0.21 17.15 5.88
C LYS A 316 0.15 18.49 6.63
N PHE A 317 -0.47 18.51 7.79
CA PHE A 317 -0.48 19.68 8.68
C PHE A 317 0.93 19.96 9.20
N THR A 318 1.60 18.90 9.63
CA THR A 318 2.99 18.91 10.09
C THR A 318 3.74 17.73 9.42
N PRO A 319 5.08 17.63 9.55
CA PRO A 319 5.82 16.44 9.09
C PRO A 319 5.32 15.13 9.70
N LYS A 320 4.73 15.19 10.90
CA LYS A 320 4.24 14.03 11.63
C LYS A 320 2.71 13.80 11.51
N LEU A 321 1.92 14.82 11.20
CA LEU A 321 0.46 14.74 11.21
C LEU A 321 -0.13 14.97 9.82
N GLN A 322 -0.93 14.02 9.36
CA GLN A 322 -1.65 14.08 8.09
C GLN A 322 -3.14 13.84 8.30
N GLY A 323 -3.96 14.68 7.69
CA GLY A 323 -5.41 14.47 7.57
C GLY A 323 -5.77 13.95 6.19
N LEU A 324 -6.81 13.13 6.12
CA LEU A 324 -7.27 12.49 4.90
C LEU A 324 -8.78 12.45 4.82
N ILE A 325 -9.30 12.57 3.61
CA ILE A 325 -10.69 12.27 3.28
C ILE A 325 -10.73 11.36 2.05
N ARG A 326 -11.71 10.44 2.01
CA ARG A 326 -11.97 9.58 0.85
C ARG A 326 -13.47 9.44 0.63
N TYR A 327 -13.89 9.55 -0.61
CA TYR A 327 -15.15 9.03 -1.10
C TYR A 327 -14.86 7.80 -1.96
N ASP A 328 -15.60 6.71 -1.73
CA ASP A 328 -15.39 5.42 -2.37
C ASP A 328 -16.75 4.80 -2.71
N GLU A 329 -17.03 4.57 -3.98
CA GLU A 329 -18.25 3.93 -4.46
C GLU A 329 -17.92 2.64 -5.20
N PHE A 330 -18.64 1.58 -4.89
CA PHE A 330 -18.49 0.28 -5.51
C PHE A 330 -19.85 -0.36 -5.82
N ASP A 331 -20.00 -0.82 -7.04
CA ASP A 331 -21.13 -1.60 -7.51
C ASP A 331 -20.67 -3.07 -7.72
N PRO A 332 -21.04 -3.98 -6.83
CA PRO A 332 -20.59 -5.37 -6.89
C PRO A 332 -21.22 -6.16 -8.02
N ASN A 333 -22.34 -5.70 -8.57
CA ASN A 333 -22.99 -6.25 -9.74
C ASN A 333 -23.83 -5.19 -10.46
N ARG A 334 -23.28 -4.61 -11.50
CA ARG A 334 -23.91 -3.53 -12.29
C ARG A 334 -25.18 -3.96 -13.06
N GLU A 335 -25.50 -5.23 -13.06
CA GLU A 335 -26.73 -5.78 -13.66
C GLU A 335 -27.88 -5.83 -12.65
N VAL A 336 -27.61 -5.55 -11.38
CA VAL A 336 -28.59 -5.52 -10.29
C VAL A 336 -28.76 -4.08 -9.80
N ALA A 337 -29.99 -3.60 -9.76
CA ALA A 337 -30.30 -2.28 -9.20
C ALA A 337 -30.20 -2.27 -7.67
N LYS A 338 -29.89 -1.12 -7.08
CA LYS A 338 -29.90 -0.88 -5.63
C LYS A 338 -28.97 -1.83 -4.85
N ASN A 339 -27.72 -1.96 -5.29
CA ASN A 339 -26.71 -2.78 -4.62
C ASN A 339 -25.38 -2.05 -4.41
N LYS A 340 -25.34 -0.76 -4.67
CA LYS A 340 -24.12 0.04 -4.51
C LYS A 340 -23.73 0.17 -3.05
N LYS A 341 -22.41 0.18 -2.83
CA LYS A 341 -21.77 0.41 -1.53
C LYS A 341 -20.96 1.70 -1.62
N ARG A 342 -21.15 2.61 -0.66
CA ARG A 342 -20.41 3.87 -0.58
C ARG A 342 -19.75 3.97 0.77
N GLU A 343 -18.50 4.37 0.79
CA GLU A 343 -17.74 4.64 2.02
C GLU A 343 -17.27 6.11 1.99
N TYR A 344 -17.62 6.85 3.04
CA TYR A 344 -17.14 8.21 3.30
C TYR A 344 -16.16 8.12 4.46
N SER A 345 -14.89 8.35 4.20
CA SER A 345 -13.84 8.14 5.18
C SER A 345 -13.15 9.45 5.56
N LEU A 346 -12.97 9.65 6.86
CA LEU A 346 -12.07 10.63 7.43
C LEU A 346 -10.90 9.92 8.08
N GLY A 347 -9.68 10.42 7.90
CA GLY A 347 -8.48 9.79 8.45
C GLY A 347 -7.53 10.79 9.08
N LEU A 348 -6.82 10.32 10.10
CA LEU A 348 -5.65 10.97 10.68
C LEU A 348 -4.53 9.94 10.77
N ASN A 349 -3.36 10.29 10.24
CA ASN A 349 -2.13 9.52 10.40
C ASN A 349 -1.14 10.32 11.25
N TYR A 350 -0.56 9.66 12.25
CA TYR A 350 0.52 10.22 13.03
C TYR A 350 1.80 9.41 12.82
N TYR A 351 2.80 10.03 12.21
CA TYR A 351 4.07 9.45 11.83
C TYR A 351 5.11 9.67 12.94
N LEU A 352 5.31 8.69 13.80
CA LEU A 352 6.32 8.73 14.86
C LEU A 352 7.74 8.65 14.27
N LYS A 353 7.94 7.74 13.32
CA LYS A 353 9.20 7.52 12.58
C LYS A 353 8.89 7.25 11.09
N GLY A 354 8.30 8.23 10.41
CA GLY A 354 7.86 8.06 9.03
C GLY A 354 6.91 6.88 8.85
N GLN A 355 7.03 6.14 7.77
CA GLN A 355 6.25 4.92 7.55
C GLN A 355 6.67 3.76 8.46
N GLY A 356 7.88 3.81 9.04
CA GLY A 356 8.40 2.76 9.92
C GLY A 356 7.62 2.60 11.22
N LEU A 357 7.06 3.69 11.74
CA LEU A 357 6.18 3.67 12.92
C LEU A 357 5.08 4.71 12.75
N LYS A 358 3.87 4.23 12.52
CA LYS A 358 2.70 5.06 12.18
C LYS A 358 1.49 4.62 12.99
N LEU A 359 0.74 5.59 13.53
CA LEU A 359 -0.59 5.41 14.10
C LEU A 359 -1.63 5.90 13.11
N ILE A 360 -2.74 5.19 13.02
CA ILE A 360 -3.81 5.46 12.08
C ILE A 360 -5.15 5.53 12.83
N LEU A 361 -5.89 6.59 12.59
CA LEU A 361 -7.28 6.72 13.03
C LEU A 361 -8.14 6.99 11.81
N ASN A 362 -9.12 6.12 11.54
CA ASN A 362 -10.10 6.36 10.49
C ASN A 362 -11.51 6.29 11.05
N TYR A 363 -12.38 7.17 10.57
CA TYR A 363 -13.82 7.05 10.69
C TYR A 363 -14.40 6.80 9.31
N VAL A 364 -15.27 5.79 9.18
CA VAL A 364 -15.90 5.41 7.93
C VAL A 364 -17.40 5.33 8.12
N PHE A 365 -18.14 6.14 7.37
CA PHE A 365 -19.56 6.00 7.19
C PHE A 365 -19.81 5.11 5.98
N CYS A 366 -20.45 3.96 6.20
CA CYS A 366 -20.76 2.97 5.18
C CYS A 366 -22.24 3.04 4.83
N GLN A 367 -22.54 3.44 3.61
CA GLN A 367 -23.86 3.45 3.03
C GLN A 367 -24.02 2.31 2.03
N ASN A 368 -25.09 1.55 2.13
CA ASN A 368 -25.32 0.41 1.26
C ASN A 368 -26.79 0.38 0.83
N ASP A 369 -27.03 0.33 -0.48
CA ASP A 369 -28.40 0.33 -1.03
C ASP A 369 -29.22 -0.90 -0.61
N ALA A 370 -28.57 -2.02 -0.26
CA ALA A 370 -29.21 -3.29 0.07
C ALA A 370 -29.39 -3.55 1.57
N VAL A 371 -28.68 -2.81 2.44
CA VAL A 371 -28.72 -3.00 3.89
C VAL A 371 -28.66 -1.65 4.58
N LYS A 372 -28.95 -1.64 5.90
CA LYS A 372 -28.85 -0.42 6.70
C LYS A 372 -27.45 0.16 6.74
N ASP A 373 -27.38 1.47 6.85
CA ASP A 373 -26.16 2.23 7.02
C ASP A 373 -25.41 1.84 8.30
N SER A 374 -24.10 1.94 8.25
CA SER A 374 -23.25 1.61 9.40
C SER A 374 -22.10 2.60 9.55
N HIS A 375 -21.54 2.65 10.75
CA HIS A 375 -20.41 3.49 11.10
C HIS A 375 -19.28 2.63 11.64
N ARG A 376 -18.06 2.91 11.22
CA ARG A 376 -16.87 2.19 11.67
C ARG A 376 -15.78 3.18 12.08
N VAL A 377 -15.23 2.99 13.26
CA VAL A 377 -13.98 3.65 13.68
C VAL A 377 -12.87 2.61 13.63
N VAL A 378 -11.75 2.95 13.03
CA VAL A 378 -10.59 2.08 12.86
C VAL A 378 -9.40 2.73 13.56
N LEU A 379 -8.81 2.00 14.51
CA LEU A 379 -7.53 2.34 15.12
C LEU A 379 -6.46 1.39 14.61
N GLY A 380 -5.44 1.91 13.98
CA GLY A 380 -4.37 1.11 13.37
C GLY A 380 -2.99 1.49 13.88
N THR A 381 -2.11 0.51 13.85
CA THR A 381 -0.67 0.68 14.14
C THR A 381 0.14 -0.05 13.10
N GLN A 382 1.13 0.64 12.54
CA GLN A 382 2.10 0.06 11.63
C GLN A 382 3.50 0.13 12.25
N ILE A 383 4.23 -0.98 12.21
CA ILE A 383 5.62 -1.10 12.67
C ILE A 383 6.41 -1.84 11.60
N LEU A 384 7.49 -1.25 11.10
CA LEU A 384 8.42 -1.86 10.14
C LEU A 384 9.80 -1.97 10.79
N LEU A 385 10.28 -3.19 11.00
CA LEU A 385 11.54 -3.49 11.66
C LEU A 385 12.62 -3.93 10.67
#